data_f2d6a79d467b77711a2a9ed03360203b
#
_entry.id   f2d6a79d467b77711a2a9ed03360203b
#
_cell.length_a   1.000
_cell.length_b   1.000
_cell.length_c   1.000
_cell.angle_alpha   90.00
_cell.angle_beta   90.00
_cell.angle_gamma   90.00
#
_symmetry.space_group_name_H-M   'P 1'
#
loop_
_entity.id
_entity.type
_entity.pdbx_description
1 polymer ?
#
loop_
_entity_poly.entity_id
_entity_poly.type
_entity_poly.pdbx_seq_one_letter_code
_entity_poly.pdbx_strand_id
1 'polypeptide(L)'
;GFAMVSWNKPDEANKVCIKVDINIEDENENGFLKTAEVKHLLESHSLYPLSKKVKDINTRGIENLLLHTAFVKTAQCYITNEGYVNITLTQRTPVMRVKADNGDDYYIDDNGGVMPNSQYTSDMIIVTGHISRYFACRYLSILAKVIMDDDFWRNQIEQINMLNDRTIELVPRVGEHIINIGELPNHRNKERRQQLVSEFVANQLHRMDLFYRYGLQVAGWNKYSYISLEYPNQVICTRRDLSKHAKPIPVVVQTPQPTDQPSTSSAEDEKKENADKKPAAEPNKTEEKADKKSAVKSENKPSSK
;
A
#
# COMPACT_ATOMS: atom_id res chain seq x y z
N GLY A 1 -64.48 -30.98 -25.02
CA GLY A 1 -64.08 -30.07 -23.94
C GLY A 1 -62.57 -29.90 -23.88
N PHE A 2 -62.06 -28.77 -24.38
CA PHE A 2 -60.63 -28.39 -24.18
C PHE A 2 -60.49 -27.83 -22.79
N ALA A 3 -59.75 -28.54 -21.92
CA ALA A 3 -59.32 -27.98 -20.64
C ALA A 3 -58.18 -27.04 -20.90
N MET A 4 -58.41 -25.73 -20.78
CA MET A 4 -57.32 -24.73 -20.67
C MET A 4 -56.68 -24.88 -19.29
N VAL A 5 -55.50 -25.49 -19.24
CA VAL A 5 -54.67 -25.45 -18.06
C VAL A 5 -54.02 -24.07 -18.04
N SER A 6 -54.57 -23.16 -17.25
CA SER A 6 -53.94 -21.90 -16.91
C SER A 6 -52.71 -22.21 -16.05
N TRP A 7 -51.53 -22.14 -16.66
CA TRP A 7 -50.29 -22.14 -15.89
C TRP A 7 -50.21 -20.78 -15.20
N ASN A 8 -50.61 -20.76 -13.93
CA ASN A 8 -50.28 -19.64 -13.06
C ASN A 8 -48.77 -19.57 -12.99
N LYS A 9 -48.15 -18.64 -13.71
CA LYS A 9 -46.80 -18.25 -13.43
C LYS A 9 -46.77 -17.76 -12.00
N PRO A 10 -45.87 -18.26 -11.13
CA PRO A 10 -45.73 -17.71 -9.78
C PRO A 10 -45.53 -16.21 -9.91
N ASP A 11 -46.11 -15.45 -9.00
CA ASP A 11 -46.14 -14.01 -9.02
C ASP A 11 -44.68 -13.45 -8.87
N GLU A 12 -43.97 -13.39 -10.01
CA GLU A 12 -42.59 -12.91 -10.10
C GLU A 12 -42.48 -11.47 -9.57
N ALA A 13 -43.58 -10.72 -9.55
CA ALA A 13 -43.61 -9.34 -9.09
C ALA A 13 -43.42 -9.20 -7.57
N ASN A 14 -43.74 -10.23 -6.81
CA ASN A 14 -43.65 -10.22 -5.33
C ASN A 14 -42.53 -11.07 -4.77
N LYS A 15 -41.67 -11.64 -5.63
CA LYS A 15 -40.54 -12.43 -5.23
C LYS A 15 -39.57 -11.60 -4.38
N VAL A 16 -39.18 -12.14 -3.24
CA VAL A 16 -38.27 -11.46 -2.28
C VAL A 16 -36.92 -12.17 -2.29
N CYS A 17 -35.85 -11.41 -2.21
CA CYS A 17 -34.51 -11.94 -2.07
C CYS A 17 -34.34 -12.58 -0.67
N ILE A 18 -34.08 -13.89 -0.64
CA ILE A 18 -33.90 -14.64 0.60
C ILE A 18 -32.44 -15.04 0.85
N LYS A 19 -31.55 -14.84 -0.14
CA LYS A 19 -30.15 -15.20 -0.05
C LYS A 19 -29.28 -14.19 -0.80
N VAL A 20 -28.19 -13.78 -0.16
CA VAL A 20 -27.16 -12.93 -0.75
C VAL A 20 -25.82 -13.63 -0.56
N ASP A 21 -25.17 -13.94 -1.68
CA ASP A 21 -23.82 -14.49 -1.69
C ASP A 21 -22.84 -13.38 -2.12
N ILE A 22 -21.86 -13.10 -1.26
CA ILE A 22 -20.78 -12.17 -1.55
C ILE A 22 -19.48 -12.97 -1.69
N ASN A 23 -18.91 -12.97 -2.87
CA ASN A 23 -17.68 -13.68 -3.21
C ASN A 23 -16.57 -12.70 -3.59
N ILE A 24 -15.48 -12.72 -2.83
CA ILE A 24 -14.24 -11.99 -3.13
C ILE A 24 -13.28 -13.02 -3.71
N GLU A 25 -13.10 -13.01 -5.05
CA GLU A 25 -12.37 -14.07 -5.77
C GLU A 25 -10.90 -14.19 -5.37
N ASP A 26 -10.27 -13.08 -4.99
CA ASP A 26 -8.86 -12.96 -4.62
C ASP A 26 -8.66 -12.64 -3.11
N GLU A 27 -9.59 -13.06 -2.24
CA GLU A 27 -9.53 -12.77 -0.79
C GLU A 27 -8.25 -13.30 -0.13
N ASN A 28 -7.74 -14.43 -0.60
CA ASN A 28 -6.54 -15.06 -0.05
C ASN A 28 -5.24 -14.43 -0.56
N GLU A 29 -5.29 -13.74 -1.70
CA GLU A 29 -4.13 -13.11 -2.32
C GLU A 29 -3.96 -11.66 -1.85
N ASN A 30 -5.09 -10.96 -1.70
CA ASN A 30 -5.15 -9.54 -1.36
C ASN A 30 -6.12 -9.33 -0.19
N GLY A 31 -5.63 -9.22 1.02
CA GLY A 31 -6.45 -9.16 2.24
C GLY A 31 -6.99 -7.77 2.58
N PHE A 32 -7.23 -6.87 1.61
CA PHE A 32 -7.70 -5.50 1.85
C PHE A 32 -9.17 -5.40 2.22
N LEU A 33 -10.00 -6.35 1.79
CA LEU A 33 -11.43 -6.31 1.91
C LEU A 33 -11.97 -7.63 2.42
N LYS A 34 -12.93 -7.58 3.34
CA LYS A 34 -13.62 -8.74 3.89
C LYS A 34 -15.09 -8.72 3.52
N THR A 35 -15.68 -9.89 3.35
CA THR A 35 -17.11 -10.05 3.05
C THR A 35 -18.02 -9.27 4.02
N ALA A 36 -17.68 -9.26 5.32
CA ALA A 36 -18.42 -8.50 6.32
C ALA A 36 -18.39 -6.98 6.10
N GLU A 37 -17.27 -6.44 5.62
CA GLU A 37 -17.12 -5.02 5.31
C GLU A 37 -17.95 -4.63 4.09
N VAL A 38 -17.96 -5.49 3.06
CA VAL A 38 -18.80 -5.30 1.87
C VAL A 38 -20.29 -5.28 2.25
N LYS A 39 -20.71 -6.24 3.08
CA LYS A 39 -22.09 -6.30 3.59
C LYS A 39 -22.44 -5.00 4.34
N HIS A 40 -21.61 -4.58 5.29
CA HIS A 40 -21.83 -3.36 6.07
C HIS A 40 -21.91 -2.11 5.20
N LEU A 41 -21.05 -2.02 4.18
CA LEU A 41 -21.07 -0.92 3.22
C LEU A 41 -22.41 -0.85 2.46
N LEU A 42 -22.88 -1.98 1.97
CA LEU A 42 -24.17 -2.07 1.26
C LEU A 42 -25.36 -1.73 2.19
N GLU A 43 -25.33 -2.20 3.44
CA GLU A 43 -26.34 -1.88 4.45
C GLU A 43 -26.38 -0.37 4.77
N SER A 44 -25.22 0.25 4.97
CA SER A 44 -25.13 1.69 5.29
C SER A 44 -25.66 2.59 4.17
N HIS A 45 -25.61 2.12 2.91
CA HIS A 45 -26.15 2.82 1.75
C HIS A 45 -27.55 2.34 1.34
N SER A 46 -28.19 1.52 2.17
CA SER A 46 -29.53 0.94 1.89
C SER A 46 -29.59 0.13 0.60
N LEU A 47 -28.47 -0.40 0.14
CA LEU A 47 -28.36 -1.22 -1.08
C LEU A 47 -28.29 -2.73 -0.82
N TYR A 48 -28.15 -3.16 0.44
CA TYR A 48 -28.10 -4.59 0.75
C TYR A 48 -29.42 -5.27 0.35
N PRO A 49 -29.38 -6.30 -0.50
CA PRO A 49 -30.58 -6.78 -1.18
C PRO A 49 -31.44 -7.76 -0.39
N LEU A 50 -30.96 -8.29 0.74
CA LEU A 50 -31.69 -9.27 1.54
C LEU A 50 -33.07 -8.73 1.97
N SER A 51 -34.12 -9.55 1.83
CA SER A 51 -35.52 -9.21 2.18
C SER A 51 -36.15 -8.11 1.30
N LYS A 52 -35.48 -7.63 0.27
CA LYS A 52 -36.07 -6.71 -0.73
C LYS A 52 -36.78 -7.47 -1.83
N LYS A 53 -37.80 -6.86 -2.43
CA LYS A 53 -38.41 -7.40 -3.61
C LYS A 53 -37.42 -7.40 -4.74
N VAL A 54 -37.35 -8.49 -5.50
CA VAL A 54 -36.37 -8.67 -6.60
C VAL A 54 -36.42 -7.52 -7.61
N LYS A 55 -37.61 -7.02 -7.92
CA LYS A 55 -37.82 -5.88 -8.83
C LYS A 55 -37.26 -4.57 -8.33
N ASP A 56 -37.10 -4.40 -7.01
CA ASP A 56 -36.64 -3.18 -6.35
C ASP A 56 -35.12 -3.22 -6.07
N ILE A 57 -34.45 -4.31 -6.42
CA ILE A 57 -33.00 -4.45 -6.22
C ILE A 57 -32.26 -3.71 -7.32
N ASN A 58 -31.47 -2.73 -6.91
CA ASN A 58 -30.64 -1.94 -7.82
C ASN A 58 -29.24 -2.58 -7.96
N THR A 59 -29.11 -3.55 -8.85
CA THR A 59 -27.81 -4.24 -9.08
C THR A 59 -26.74 -3.30 -9.57
N ARG A 60 -27.06 -2.36 -10.46
CA ARG A 60 -26.10 -1.33 -10.93
C ARG A 60 -25.68 -0.39 -9.81
N GLY A 61 -26.59 -0.03 -8.91
CA GLY A 61 -26.27 0.77 -7.73
C GLY A 61 -25.28 0.07 -6.81
N ILE A 62 -25.44 -1.25 -6.63
CA ILE A 62 -24.53 -2.10 -5.87
C ILE A 62 -23.14 -2.11 -6.54
N GLU A 63 -23.07 -2.42 -7.83
CA GLU A 63 -21.82 -2.44 -8.59
C GLU A 63 -21.10 -1.08 -8.53
N ASN A 64 -21.83 0.01 -8.79
CA ASN A 64 -21.27 1.35 -8.76
C ASN A 64 -20.74 1.73 -7.38
N LEU A 65 -21.47 1.44 -6.31
CA LEU A 65 -21.01 1.70 -4.95
C LEU A 65 -19.70 0.95 -4.67
N LEU A 66 -19.63 -0.33 -5.00
CA LEU A 66 -18.46 -1.18 -4.78
C LEU A 66 -17.25 -0.69 -5.60
N LEU A 67 -17.45 -0.35 -6.87
CA LEU A 67 -16.38 0.17 -7.75
C LEU A 67 -15.81 1.52 -7.29
N HIS A 68 -16.56 2.31 -6.52
CA HIS A 68 -16.08 3.56 -5.95
C HIS A 68 -15.33 3.39 -4.62
N THR A 69 -15.26 2.16 -4.09
CA THR A 69 -14.45 1.90 -2.90
C THR A 69 -12.97 1.83 -3.24
N ALA A 70 -12.13 2.15 -2.25
CA ALA A 70 -10.70 2.30 -2.46
C ALA A 70 -9.97 1.03 -2.88
N PHE A 71 -10.53 -0.15 -2.58
CA PHE A 71 -9.84 -1.44 -2.74
C PHE A 71 -10.47 -2.38 -3.77
N VAL A 72 -11.60 -2.01 -4.36
CA VAL A 72 -12.30 -2.84 -5.35
C VAL A 72 -11.82 -2.54 -6.77
N LYS A 73 -11.44 -3.58 -7.51
CA LYS A 73 -11.04 -3.52 -8.92
C LYS A 73 -12.22 -3.79 -9.84
N THR A 74 -12.95 -4.88 -9.60
CA THR A 74 -14.15 -5.26 -10.35
C THR A 74 -15.29 -5.61 -9.41
N ALA A 75 -16.51 -5.32 -9.82
CA ALA A 75 -17.72 -5.73 -9.10
C ALA A 75 -18.79 -6.13 -10.11
N GLN A 76 -19.42 -7.26 -9.88
CA GLN A 76 -20.54 -7.78 -10.64
C GLN A 76 -21.64 -8.18 -9.68
N CYS A 77 -22.88 -7.81 -10.00
CA CYS A 77 -24.06 -8.17 -9.22
C CYS A 77 -25.16 -8.69 -10.14
N TYR A 78 -25.62 -9.91 -9.91
CA TYR A 78 -26.70 -10.48 -10.67
C TYR A 78 -27.69 -11.21 -9.77
N ILE A 79 -28.91 -11.34 -10.28
CA ILE A 79 -30.02 -12.02 -9.60
C ILE A 79 -30.30 -13.33 -10.34
N THR A 80 -30.35 -14.45 -9.60
CA THR A 80 -30.67 -15.76 -10.17
C THR A 80 -32.16 -15.90 -10.40
N ASN A 81 -32.54 -16.92 -11.16
CA ASN A 81 -33.95 -17.23 -11.39
C ASN A 81 -34.71 -17.55 -10.09
N GLU A 82 -34.01 -18.02 -9.06
CA GLU A 82 -34.59 -18.29 -7.74
C GLU A 82 -34.76 -17.00 -6.90
N GLY A 83 -34.18 -15.88 -7.35
CA GLY A 83 -34.22 -14.59 -6.66
C GLY A 83 -33.12 -14.43 -5.66
N TYR A 84 -32.05 -15.24 -5.74
CA TYR A 84 -30.82 -15.01 -4.95
C TYR A 84 -29.98 -13.93 -5.61
N VAL A 85 -29.28 -13.16 -4.81
CA VAL A 85 -28.36 -12.13 -5.29
C VAL A 85 -26.93 -12.60 -5.09
N ASN A 86 -26.18 -12.64 -6.17
CA ASN A 86 -24.77 -12.96 -6.16
C ASN A 86 -23.96 -11.68 -6.46
N ILE A 87 -23.01 -11.37 -5.59
CA ILE A 87 -22.09 -10.25 -5.73
C ILE A 87 -20.69 -10.83 -5.79
N THR A 88 -20.05 -10.68 -6.94
CA THR A 88 -18.66 -11.13 -7.14
C THR A 88 -17.78 -9.93 -7.35
N LEU A 89 -16.67 -9.86 -6.63
CA LEU A 89 -15.72 -8.77 -6.74
C LEU A 89 -14.28 -9.26 -6.66
N THR A 90 -13.38 -8.46 -7.24
CA THR A 90 -11.94 -8.59 -7.11
C THR A 90 -11.36 -7.34 -6.50
N GLN A 91 -10.23 -7.48 -5.83
CA GLN A 91 -9.53 -6.39 -5.19
C GLN A 91 -8.48 -5.77 -6.13
N ARG A 92 -8.13 -4.51 -5.86
CA ARG A 92 -7.00 -3.86 -6.51
C ARG A 92 -5.71 -4.48 -5.99
N THR A 93 -4.72 -4.64 -6.87
CA THR A 93 -3.43 -5.27 -6.55
C THR A 93 -2.39 -4.18 -6.37
N PRO A 94 -1.87 -3.96 -5.15
CA PRO A 94 -0.80 -3.01 -4.94
C PRO A 94 0.51 -3.57 -5.50
N VAL A 95 1.32 -2.69 -6.13
CA VAL A 95 2.66 -3.03 -6.63
C VAL A 95 3.75 -2.40 -5.79
N MET A 96 3.44 -1.32 -5.07
CA MET A 96 4.38 -0.65 -4.19
C MET A 96 3.68 0.14 -3.09
N ARG A 97 4.40 0.39 -2.00
CA ARG A 97 4.02 1.34 -0.96
C ARG A 97 4.95 2.54 -1.02
N VAL A 98 4.37 3.73 -1.13
CA VAL A 98 5.11 4.99 -1.13
C VAL A 98 5.13 5.57 0.28
N LYS A 99 6.33 5.83 0.78
CA LYS A 99 6.61 6.58 2.02
C LYS A 99 7.47 7.78 1.65
N ALA A 100 6.82 8.85 1.22
CA ALA A 100 7.52 10.06 0.79
C ALA A 100 8.06 10.86 1.97
N ASP A 101 9.09 11.66 1.73
CA ASP A 101 9.74 12.52 2.74
C ASP A 101 8.84 13.66 3.25
N ASN A 102 7.76 13.99 2.53
CA ASN A 102 6.73 14.93 2.97
C ASN A 102 5.71 14.32 3.96
N GLY A 103 5.84 13.04 4.32
CA GLY A 103 4.95 12.31 5.22
C GLY A 103 3.80 11.57 4.53
N ASP A 104 3.67 11.65 3.21
CA ASP A 104 2.69 10.87 2.45
C ASP A 104 2.97 9.37 2.57
N ASP A 105 1.93 8.59 2.88
CA ASP A 105 1.99 7.12 3.00
C ASP A 105 0.76 6.51 2.31
N TYR A 106 0.96 5.83 1.19
CA TYR A 106 -0.09 5.26 0.35
C TYR A 106 0.43 4.11 -0.50
N TYR A 107 -0.50 3.33 -1.06
CA TYR A 107 -0.18 2.29 -2.03
C TYR A 107 -0.45 2.78 -3.46
N ILE A 108 0.25 2.18 -4.41
CA ILE A 108 -0.02 2.31 -5.84
C ILE A 108 -0.35 0.92 -6.39
N ASP A 109 -1.46 0.81 -7.13
CA ASP A 109 -1.86 -0.42 -7.79
C ASP A 109 -1.16 -0.65 -9.14
N ASP A 110 -1.41 -1.81 -9.73
CA ASP A 110 -0.85 -2.24 -11.02
C ASP A 110 -1.29 -1.37 -12.22
N ASN A 111 -2.32 -0.54 -12.05
CA ASN A 111 -2.76 0.46 -13.04
C ASN A 111 -2.22 1.87 -12.77
N GLY A 112 -1.41 2.06 -11.74
CA GLY A 112 -0.88 3.35 -11.32
C GLY A 112 -1.88 4.19 -10.51
N GLY A 113 -2.94 3.58 -9.98
CA GLY A 113 -3.93 4.24 -9.14
C GLY A 113 -3.50 4.30 -7.68
N VAL A 114 -3.79 5.41 -7.00
CA VAL A 114 -3.55 5.56 -5.56
C VAL A 114 -4.56 4.74 -4.77
N MET A 115 -4.07 3.99 -3.78
CA MET A 115 -4.87 3.32 -2.77
C MET A 115 -4.47 3.87 -1.39
N PRO A 116 -5.44 4.09 -0.47
CA PRO A 116 -5.11 4.59 0.85
C PRO A 116 -4.27 3.59 1.63
N ASN A 117 -3.51 4.08 2.61
CA ASN A 117 -2.80 3.22 3.55
C ASN A 117 -3.80 2.32 4.30
N SER A 118 -3.42 1.08 4.51
CA SER A 118 -4.19 0.10 5.28
C SER A 118 -3.25 -0.67 6.22
N GLN A 119 -3.84 -1.45 7.14
CA GLN A 119 -3.09 -2.34 8.01
C GLN A 119 -2.60 -3.61 7.30
N TYR A 120 -2.95 -3.77 6.04
CA TYR A 120 -2.49 -4.89 5.24
C TYR A 120 -0.99 -4.76 4.95
N THR A 121 -0.24 -5.80 5.28
CA THR A 121 1.19 -5.91 4.98
C THR A 121 1.39 -7.05 4.01
N SER A 122 1.90 -6.77 2.83
CA SER A 122 2.38 -7.76 1.89
C SER A 122 3.85 -7.49 1.57
N ASP A 123 4.53 -8.50 1.02
CA ASP A 123 5.88 -8.38 0.46
C ASP A 123 5.85 -7.52 -0.81
N MET A 124 5.72 -6.21 -0.64
CA MET A 124 5.78 -5.27 -1.76
C MET A 124 6.96 -4.33 -1.62
N ILE A 125 7.38 -3.76 -2.75
CA ILE A 125 8.47 -2.80 -2.81
C ILE A 125 8.07 -1.54 -2.03
N ILE A 126 8.95 -1.08 -1.15
CA ILE A 126 8.81 0.20 -0.46
C ILE A 126 9.55 1.26 -1.26
N VAL A 127 8.87 2.38 -1.54
CA VAL A 127 9.44 3.50 -2.28
C VAL A 127 9.55 4.70 -1.35
N THR A 128 10.75 5.26 -1.21
CA THR A 128 11.07 6.38 -0.32
C THR A 128 11.73 7.52 -1.07
N GLY A 129 11.78 8.70 -0.46
CA GLY A 129 12.47 9.87 -0.96
C GLY A 129 11.55 11.03 -1.35
N HIS A 130 12.05 11.91 -2.22
CA HIS A 130 11.34 13.11 -2.64
C HIS A 130 10.34 12.82 -3.76
N ILE A 131 9.16 12.30 -3.39
CA ILE A 131 8.19 11.74 -4.33
C ILE A 131 6.90 12.53 -4.34
N SER A 132 6.49 13.03 -5.50
CA SER A 132 5.14 13.54 -5.73
C SER A 132 4.20 12.39 -6.15
N ARG A 133 2.91 12.49 -5.79
CA ARG A 133 1.90 11.51 -6.24
C ARG A 133 1.82 11.41 -7.76
N TYR A 134 1.99 12.53 -8.46
CA TYR A 134 2.05 12.55 -9.91
C TYR A 134 3.16 11.65 -10.46
N PHE A 135 4.37 11.77 -9.91
CA PHE A 135 5.52 10.97 -10.36
C PHE A 135 5.36 9.50 -9.97
N ALA A 136 4.91 9.23 -8.75
CA ALA A 136 4.64 7.88 -8.28
C ALA A 136 3.65 7.14 -9.19
N CYS A 137 2.50 7.74 -9.50
CA CYS A 137 1.47 7.12 -10.33
C CYS A 137 1.89 6.91 -11.78
N ARG A 138 2.72 7.80 -12.33
CA ARG A 138 3.01 7.82 -13.78
C ARG A 138 4.35 7.21 -14.17
N TYR A 139 5.29 7.13 -13.26
CA TYR A 139 6.66 6.67 -13.52
C TYR A 139 7.09 5.54 -12.60
N LEU A 140 7.00 5.74 -11.28
CA LEU A 140 7.44 4.72 -10.33
C LEU A 140 6.55 3.47 -10.34
N SER A 141 5.27 3.61 -10.67
CA SER A 141 4.36 2.47 -10.87
C SER A 141 4.83 1.55 -12.00
N ILE A 142 5.36 2.13 -13.09
CA ILE A 142 5.90 1.36 -14.21
C ILE A 142 7.19 0.66 -13.80
N LEU A 143 8.09 1.37 -13.13
CA LEU A 143 9.32 0.81 -12.57
C LEU A 143 9.01 -0.37 -11.64
N ALA A 144 8.14 -0.17 -10.65
CA ALA A 144 7.77 -1.20 -9.70
C ALA A 144 7.14 -2.41 -10.39
N LYS A 145 6.26 -2.17 -11.39
CA LYS A 145 5.64 -3.25 -12.15
C LYS A 145 6.67 -4.08 -12.93
N VAL A 146 7.63 -3.45 -13.59
CA VAL A 146 8.70 -4.17 -14.31
C VAL A 146 9.51 -5.04 -13.35
N ILE A 147 9.83 -4.54 -12.15
CA ILE A 147 10.53 -5.31 -11.12
C ILE A 147 9.67 -6.47 -10.63
N MET A 148 8.38 -6.22 -10.36
CA MET A 148 7.46 -7.23 -9.82
C MET A 148 7.11 -8.33 -10.84
N ASP A 149 7.13 -8.02 -12.13
CA ASP A 149 6.88 -8.99 -13.20
C ASP A 149 8.10 -9.90 -13.47
N ASP A 150 9.28 -9.57 -12.95
CA ASP A 150 10.50 -10.37 -13.07
C ASP A 150 10.72 -11.23 -11.82
N ASP A 151 10.78 -12.55 -11.98
CA ASP A 151 10.88 -13.51 -10.87
C ASP A 151 12.16 -13.35 -10.03
N PHE A 152 13.26 -12.97 -10.65
CA PHE A 152 14.51 -12.74 -9.93
C PHE A 152 14.47 -11.40 -9.21
N TRP A 153 14.18 -10.31 -9.93
CA TRP A 153 14.24 -8.96 -9.37
C TRP A 153 13.14 -8.68 -8.33
N ARG A 154 11.96 -9.26 -8.48
CA ARG A 154 10.89 -9.20 -7.46
C ARG A 154 11.36 -9.70 -6.09
N ASN A 155 12.17 -10.76 -6.07
CA ASN A 155 12.71 -11.32 -4.84
C ASN A 155 14.00 -10.63 -4.39
N GLN A 156 14.66 -9.87 -5.26
CA GLN A 156 15.94 -9.23 -5.01
C GLN A 156 15.82 -7.78 -4.56
N ILE A 157 14.85 -7.02 -5.07
CA ILE A 157 14.70 -5.61 -4.73
C ILE A 157 13.71 -5.45 -3.57
N GLU A 158 14.16 -4.82 -2.49
CA GLU A 158 13.37 -4.55 -1.30
C GLU A 158 12.85 -3.11 -1.27
N GLN A 159 13.67 -2.16 -1.70
CA GLN A 159 13.35 -0.75 -1.62
C GLN A 159 13.83 0.01 -2.86
N ILE A 160 13.06 1.01 -3.23
CA ILE A 160 13.42 2.02 -4.23
C ILE A 160 13.54 3.35 -3.48
N ASN A 161 14.61 4.09 -3.72
CA ASN A 161 14.79 5.42 -3.18
C ASN A 161 14.93 6.44 -4.33
N MET A 162 14.17 7.53 -4.27
CA MET A 162 14.28 8.62 -5.22
C MET A 162 14.98 9.81 -4.57
N LEU A 163 16.10 10.22 -5.14
CA LEU A 163 16.86 11.37 -4.71
C LEU A 163 16.22 12.69 -5.20
N ASN A 164 16.67 13.81 -4.66
CA ASN A 164 16.15 15.14 -5.01
C ASN A 164 16.38 15.52 -6.48
N ASP A 165 17.40 14.98 -7.12
CA ASP A 165 17.72 15.15 -8.53
C ASP A 165 16.99 14.17 -9.46
N ARG A 166 16.03 13.39 -8.93
CA ARG A 166 15.26 12.33 -9.58
C ARG A 166 16.04 11.07 -9.93
N THR A 167 17.27 10.95 -9.48
CA THR A 167 18.03 9.71 -9.59
C THR A 167 17.33 8.62 -8.80
N ILE A 168 17.20 7.44 -9.39
CA ILE A 168 16.58 6.27 -8.78
C ILE A 168 17.66 5.32 -8.28
N GLU A 169 17.55 4.98 -7.01
CA GLU A 169 18.37 3.98 -6.34
C GLU A 169 17.53 2.75 -6.00
N LEU A 170 18.06 1.58 -6.30
CA LEU A 170 17.49 0.29 -5.90
C LEU A 170 18.31 -0.27 -4.75
N VAL A 171 17.62 -0.72 -3.70
CA VAL A 171 18.22 -1.37 -2.54
C VAL A 171 17.92 -2.87 -2.62
N PRO A 172 18.90 -3.71 -2.89
CA PRO A 172 18.71 -5.13 -2.95
C PRO A 172 18.58 -5.76 -1.55
N ARG A 173 17.82 -6.83 -1.45
CA ARG A 173 17.63 -7.63 -0.24
C ARG A 173 18.89 -8.34 0.20
N VAL A 174 19.69 -8.78 -0.79
CA VAL A 174 20.96 -9.49 -0.58
C VAL A 174 22.11 -8.64 -1.10
N GLY A 175 23.12 -8.50 -0.28
CA GLY A 175 24.26 -7.61 -0.53
C GLY A 175 24.08 -6.27 0.19
N GLU A 176 25.18 -5.59 0.43
CA GLU A 176 25.19 -4.32 1.15
C GLU A 176 25.52 -3.14 0.21
N HIS A 177 25.08 -3.21 -1.02
CA HIS A 177 25.31 -2.18 -2.04
C HIS A 177 24.01 -1.52 -2.48
N ILE A 178 24.12 -0.30 -2.97
CA ILE A 178 23.02 0.44 -3.60
C ILE A 178 23.28 0.46 -5.11
N ILE A 179 22.21 0.28 -5.89
CA ILE A 179 22.25 0.32 -7.35
C ILE A 179 21.62 1.61 -7.83
N ASN A 180 22.40 2.50 -8.42
CA ASN A 180 21.91 3.69 -9.10
C ASN A 180 21.59 3.34 -10.56
N ILE A 181 20.31 3.46 -10.94
CA ILE A 181 19.87 3.22 -12.32
C ILE A 181 19.72 4.50 -13.15
N GLY A 182 19.96 5.67 -12.54
CA GLY A 182 19.79 6.96 -13.19
C GLY A 182 18.37 7.50 -13.11
N GLU A 183 18.07 8.51 -13.93
CA GLU A 183 16.75 9.14 -14.03
C GLU A 183 15.86 8.39 -15.03
N LEU A 184 14.57 8.23 -14.69
CA LEU A 184 13.60 7.59 -15.61
C LEU A 184 13.32 8.49 -16.82
N PRO A 185 13.21 7.92 -18.03
CA PRO A 185 12.89 8.69 -19.22
C PRO A 185 11.50 9.33 -19.12
N ASN A 186 11.42 10.59 -19.57
CA ASN A 186 10.20 11.38 -19.50
C ASN A 186 9.50 11.45 -20.85
N HIS A 187 8.16 11.25 -20.87
CA HIS A 187 7.36 11.47 -22.07
C HIS A 187 5.92 11.86 -21.71
N ARG A 188 5.31 12.77 -22.48
CA ARG A 188 3.94 13.28 -22.24
C ARG A 188 2.86 12.25 -22.58
N ASN A 189 3.00 11.54 -23.70
CA ASN A 189 2.06 10.49 -24.09
C ASN A 189 2.20 9.28 -23.16
N LYS A 190 1.07 8.74 -22.70
CA LYS A 190 1.01 7.67 -21.71
C LYS A 190 1.62 6.37 -22.24
N GLU A 191 1.24 5.96 -23.43
CA GLU A 191 1.66 4.70 -24.04
C GLU A 191 3.16 4.73 -24.33
N ARG A 192 3.65 5.86 -24.89
CA ARG A 192 5.08 6.03 -25.16
C ARG A 192 5.91 6.10 -23.89
N ARG A 193 5.40 6.76 -22.85
CA ARG A 193 6.04 6.76 -21.51
C ARG A 193 6.14 5.36 -20.94
N GLN A 194 5.03 4.60 -20.97
CA GLN A 194 5.01 3.22 -20.52
C GLN A 194 6.10 2.40 -21.20
N GLN A 195 6.20 2.51 -22.53
CA GLN A 195 7.20 1.80 -23.31
C GLN A 195 8.62 2.24 -22.94
N LEU A 196 8.92 3.53 -22.97
CA LEU A 196 10.27 4.05 -22.70
C LEU A 196 10.77 3.72 -21.30
N VAL A 197 9.91 3.86 -20.28
CA VAL A 197 10.29 3.55 -18.90
C VAL A 197 10.48 2.04 -18.73
N SER A 198 9.59 1.21 -19.29
CA SER A 198 9.73 -0.25 -19.22
C SER A 198 10.98 -0.75 -19.90
N GLU A 199 11.28 -0.26 -21.12
CA GLU A 199 12.51 -0.62 -21.85
C GLU A 199 13.76 -0.16 -21.10
N PHE A 200 13.75 1.06 -20.56
CA PHE A 200 14.86 1.58 -19.76
C PHE A 200 15.12 0.73 -18.55
N VAL A 201 14.10 0.44 -17.74
CA VAL A 201 14.22 -0.35 -16.51
C VAL A 201 14.71 -1.76 -16.84
N ALA A 202 14.09 -2.43 -17.83
CA ALA A 202 14.49 -3.77 -18.25
C ALA A 202 15.97 -3.81 -18.69
N ASN A 203 16.43 -2.78 -19.41
CA ASN A 203 17.83 -2.68 -19.81
C ASN A 203 18.77 -2.50 -18.61
N GLN A 204 18.40 -1.63 -17.64
CA GLN A 204 19.21 -1.44 -16.44
C GLN A 204 19.30 -2.70 -15.58
N LEU A 205 18.16 -3.39 -15.40
CA LEU A 205 18.13 -4.66 -14.68
C LEU A 205 18.97 -5.75 -15.38
N HIS A 206 18.92 -5.82 -16.71
CA HIS A 206 19.76 -6.75 -17.48
C HIS A 206 21.25 -6.43 -17.33
N ARG A 207 21.65 -5.16 -17.40
CA ARG A 207 23.04 -4.72 -17.17
C ARG A 207 23.52 -5.10 -15.76
N MET A 208 22.63 -4.93 -14.76
CA MET A 208 22.95 -5.31 -13.39
C MET A 208 23.07 -6.82 -13.21
N ASP A 209 22.22 -7.62 -13.87
CA ASP A 209 22.32 -9.09 -13.87
C ASP A 209 23.67 -9.55 -14.44
N LEU A 210 24.09 -8.98 -15.57
CA LEU A 210 25.41 -9.25 -16.15
C LEU A 210 26.54 -8.88 -15.19
N PHE A 211 26.42 -7.75 -14.51
CA PHE A 211 27.42 -7.33 -13.53
C PHE A 211 27.44 -8.25 -12.29
N TYR A 212 26.31 -8.74 -11.84
CA TYR A 212 26.23 -9.74 -10.77
C TYR A 212 26.93 -11.03 -11.14
N ARG A 213 26.66 -11.55 -12.35
CA ARG A 213 27.21 -12.82 -12.82
C ARG A 213 28.71 -12.76 -13.11
N TYR A 214 29.15 -11.70 -13.77
CA TYR A 214 30.53 -11.62 -14.28
C TYR A 214 31.43 -10.65 -13.52
N GLY A 215 30.85 -9.66 -12.84
CA GLY A 215 31.59 -8.67 -12.06
C GLY A 215 31.73 -9.03 -10.59
N LEU A 216 30.62 -9.17 -9.88
CA LEU A 216 30.64 -9.38 -8.42
C LEU A 216 31.08 -10.78 -8.01
N GLN A 217 30.78 -11.81 -8.81
CA GLN A 217 31.29 -13.16 -8.53
C GLN A 217 32.81 -13.20 -8.52
N VAL A 218 33.47 -12.45 -9.40
CA VAL A 218 34.93 -12.37 -9.48
C VAL A 218 35.52 -11.40 -8.45
N ALA A 219 34.87 -10.24 -8.28
CA ALA A 219 35.39 -9.16 -7.43
C ALA A 219 35.06 -9.36 -5.93
N GLY A 220 34.02 -10.13 -5.60
CA GLY A 220 33.45 -10.30 -4.27
C GLY A 220 32.25 -9.39 -4.04
N TRP A 221 31.16 -9.97 -3.48
CA TRP A 221 29.87 -9.32 -3.27
C TRP A 221 29.93 -8.09 -2.36
N ASN A 222 30.86 -8.07 -1.43
CA ASN A 222 30.97 -6.99 -0.44
C ASN A 222 32.03 -5.93 -0.80
N LYS A 223 32.60 -6.01 -2.00
CA LYS A 223 33.68 -5.08 -2.41
C LYS A 223 33.20 -3.66 -2.65
N TYR A 224 32.00 -3.51 -3.16
CA TYR A 224 31.42 -2.23 -3.53
C TYR A 224 30.24 -1.88 -2.63
N SER A 225 30.12 -0.59 -2.30
CA SER A 225 28.98 -0.02 -1.56
C SER A 225 27.97 0.65 -2.47
N TYR A 226 28.38 1.06 -3.65
CA TYR A 226 27.56 1.78 -4.62
C TYR A 226 27.92 1.37 -6.05
N ILE A 227 26.90 1.06 -6.85
CA ILE A 227 27.04 0.60 -8.24
C ILE A 227 26.16 1.49 -9.09
N SER A 228 26.78 2.31 -9.96
CA SER A 228 26.03 3.22 -10.85
C SER A 228 25.98 2.67 -12.27
N LEU A 229 24.76 2.59 -12.79
CA LEU A 229 24.42 2.26 -14.17
C LEU A 229 23.96 3.50 -14.96
N GLU A 230 24.08 4.69 -14.38
CA GLU A 230 23.59 5.95 -14.95
C GLU A 230 24.09 6.20 -16.37
N TYR A 231 25.36 5.87 -16.62
CA TYR A 231 25.98 6.09 -17.93
C TYR A 231 25.87 4.84 -18.81
N PRO A 232 25.53 5.01 -20.11
CA PRO A 232 25.46 3.87 -21.01
C PRO A 232 26.84 3.22 -21.20
N ASN A 233 26.85 1.90 -21.36
CA ASN A 233 28.04 1.08 -21.64
C ASN A 233 29.15 1.07 -20.56
N GLN A 234 28.87 1.59 -19.36
CA GLN A 234 29.82 1.51 -18.26
C GLN A 234 29.12 1.29 -16.92
N VAL A 235 29.80 0.62 -16.02
CA VAL A 235 29.35 0.45 -14.62
C VAL A 235 30.39 1.10 -13.73
N ILE A 236 29.99 2.11 -12.96
CA ILE A 236 30.87 2.84 -12.06
C ILE A 236 30.62 2.33 -10.65
N CYS A 237 31.66 1.84 -10.01
CA CYS A 237 31.58 1.25 -8.68
C CYS A 237 32.39 2.03 -7.65
N THR A 238 31.78 2.33 -6.51
CA THR A 238 32.46 2.90 -5.35
C THR A 238 32.85 1.77 -4.41
N ARG A 239 34.14 1.67 -4.08
CA ARG A 239 34.62 0.67 -3.12
C ARG A 239 34.09 0.96 -1.73
N ARG A 240 33.78 -0.12 -1.00
CA ARG A 240 33.41 -0.01 0.40
C ARG A 240 34.60 0.44 1.23
N ASP A 241 34.40 1.51 1.97
CA ASP A 241 35.38 1.95 2.97
C ASP A 241 35.11 1.18 4.28
N LEU A 242 35.92 0.21 4.56
CA LEU A 242 35.84 -0.60 5.79
C LEU A 242 36.16 0.19 7.07
N SER A 243 36.71 1.41 6.93
CA SER A 243 37.02 2.28 8.06
C SER A 243 35.83 3.10 8.60
N LYS A 244 34.72 3.14 7.84
CA LYS A 244 33.50 3.87 8.21
C LYS A 244 32.32 2.92 8.31
N HIS A 245 32.08 2.40 9.50
CA HIS A 245 30.85 1.68 9.81
C HIS A 245 29.65 2.63 9.88
N ALA A 246 29.11 3.04 8.74
CA ALA A 246 27.76 3.57 8.67
C ALA A 246 26.90 2.52 7.98
N LYS A 247 26.28 1.63 8.74
CA LYS A 247 25.20 0.77 8.27
C LYS A 247 24.01 1.69 7.96
N PRO A 248 23.44 1.67 6.73
CA PRO A 248 22.08 2.17 6.57
C PRO A 248 21.20 1.34 7.51
N ILE A 249 20.46 1.99 8.36
CA ILE A 249 19.52 1.33 9.28
C ILE A 249 18.38 0.79 8.43
N PRO A 250 18.21 -0.54 8.30
CA PRO A 250 17.02 -1.06 7.67
C PRO A 250 15.83 -0.64 8.54
N VAL A 251 14.83 -0.02 7.95
CA VAL A 251 13.56 0.23 8.61
C VAL A 251 12.90 -1.13 8.81
N VAL A 252 13.12 -1.72 9.99
CA VAL A 252 12.45 -2.95 10.41
C VAL A 252 10.98 -2.58 10.63
N VAL A 253 10.14 -2.96 9.70
CA VAL A 253 8.69 -3.00 9.93
C VAL A 253 8.46 -4.17 10.89
N GLN A 254 8.28 -3.88 12.17
CA GLN A 254 7.86 -4.89 13.13
C GLN A 254 6.47 -5.37 12.76
N THR A 255 6.37 -6.61 12.34
CA THR A 255 5.11 -7.36 12.28
C THR A 255 4.61 -7.56 13.70
N PRO A 256 3.35 -7.21 14.03
CA PRO A 256 2.77 -7.58 15.31
C PRO A 256 2.60 -9.10 15.34
N GLN A 257 3.25 -9.75 16.30
CA GLN A 257 2.98 -11.16 16.58
C GLN A 257 1.59 -11.30 17.18
N PRO A 258 0.83 -12.34 16.82
CA PRO A 258 -0.42 -12.65 17.50
C PRO A 258 -0.09 -13.14 18.92
N THR A 259 -0.61 -12.44 19.92
CA THR A 259 -0.61 -12.87 21.32
C THR A 259 -1.73 -13.88 21.52
N ASP A 260 -1.40 -15.16 21.38
CA ASP A 260 -2.17 -16.23 22.00
C ASP A 260 -1.42 -16.70 23.24
N GLN A 261 -1.95 -16.36 24.40
CA GLN A 261 -1.70 -17.12 25.61
C GLN A 261 -3.00 -17.33 26.38
N PRO A 262 -3.39 -18.56 26.60
CA PRO A 262 -4.43 -18.86 27.59
C PRO A 262 -3.81 -18.91 29.00
N SER A 263 -4.43 -18.17 29.89
CA SER A 263 -4.23 -18.23 31.31
C SER A 263 -4.63 -19.59 31.88
N THR A 264 -3.74 -20.26 32.59
CA THR A 264 -4.12 -21.23 33.64
C THR A 264 -3.35 -20.93 34.90
N SER A 265 -4.17 -20.75 35.90
CA SER A 265 -3.88 -20.62 37.33
C SER A 265 -3.16 -21.83 37.92
N SER A 266 -2.27 -21.62 38.85
CA SER A 266 -2.30 -22.31 40.14
C SER A 266 -1.30 -21.67 41.11
N ALA A 267 -1.80 -21.55 42.32
CA ALA A 267 -1.20 -21.01 43.52
C ALA A 267 -0.08 -21.88 44.05
N GLU A 268 0.80 -21.32 44.82
CA GLU A 268 1.12 -21.66 46.23
C GLU A 268 2.43 -20.99 46.67
N ASP A 269 2.24 -20.23 47.73
CA ASP A 269 3.00 -20.06 49.00
C ASP A 269 4.54 -20.03 49.02
N GLU A 270 5.09 -19.03 49.65
CA GLU A 270 5.60 -18.81 50.98
C GLU A 270 6.57 -17.60 51.10
N LYS A 271 6.16 -16.68 51.91
CA LYS A 271 6.69 -16.07 53.14
C LYS A 271 8.10 -15.51 53.22
N LYS A 272 8.06 -14.29 53.77
CA LYS A 272 9.00 -13.64 54.72
C LYS A 272 10.15 -12.87 54.12
N GLU A 273 10.54 -11.70 54.56
CA GLU A 273 10.29 -10.80 55.69
C GLU A 273 11.15 -9.55 55.55
N ASN A 274 10.57 -8.45 55.98
CA ASN A 274 11.19 -7.29 56.66
C ASN A 274 12.09 -6.32 55.90
N ALA A 275 11.68 -5.18 55.90
CA ALA A 275 11.63 -4.00 56.76
C ALA A 275 12.49 -2.84 56.29
N ASP A 276 11.85 -1.77 56.16
CA ASP A 276 11.95 -0.49 56.87
C ASP A 276 12.65 0.66 56.11
N LYS A 277 11.88 1.64 55.88
CA LYS A 277 11.93 3.06 56.27
C LYS A 277 11.58 4.04 55.15
N LYS A 278 10.43 4.61 55.31
CA LYS A 278 10.00 5.95 54.94
C LYS A 278 10.50 6.94 56.05
N PRO A 279 10.46 8.28 55.96
CA PRO A 279 9.54 9.11 55.20
C PRO A 279 10.07 10.51 54.74
N ALA A 280 9.20 11.17 53.96
CA ALA A 280 8.79 12.61 54.01
C ALA A 280 9.78 13.66 53.47
N ALA A 281 9.43 14.72 52.76
CA ALA A 281 8.28 15.60 52.77
C ALA A 281 8.33 16.51 51.52
N GLU A 282 7.18 16.84 51.01
CA GLU A 282 6.81 18.09 50.31
C GLU A 282 6.91 19.32 51.25
N PRO A 283 6.56 20.57 50.88
CA PRO A 283 6.23 21.22 49.61
C PRO A 283 6.77 22.70 49.53
N ASN A 284 6.51 23.43 48.47
CA ASN A 284 5.98 24.81 48.36
C ASN A 284 6.33 25.47 47.01
N LYS A 285 5.32 25.80 46.20
CA LYS A 285 4.55 27.07 46.08
C LYS A 285 5.40 28.33 45.88
N THR A 286 5.20 29.05 44.79
CA THR A 286 4.44 30.29 44.63
C THR A 286 4.82 30.94 43.31
N GLU A 287 3.84 31.17 42.40
CA GLU A 287 3.23 32.48 42.04
C GLU A 287 4.23 33.53 41.51
N GLU A 288 4.01 34.31 40.50
CA GLU A 288 2.86 35.03 39.99
C GLU A 288 3.29 35.96 38.84
N LYS A 289 2.31 36.24 37.94
CA LYS A 289 2.05 37.47 37.19
C LYS A 289 2.97 37.92 36.05
N ALA A 290 2.43 38.02 34.88
CA ALA A 290 1.53 39.01 34.23
C ALA A 290 2.22 40.33 33.84
N ASP A 291 2.13 40.71 32.60
CA ASP A 291 1.46 41.88 32.06
C ASP A 291 1.95 42.17 30.61
N LYS A 292 1.01 42.17 29.71
CA LYS A 292 0.33 43.23 28.96
C LYS A 292 1.10 44.03 27.91
N LYS A 293 0.41 44.06 26.78
CA LYS A 293 0.16 45.18 25.82
C LYS A 293 1.35 45.58 24.92
N SER A 294 1.14 45.89 23.66
CA SER A 294 0.03 46.49 22.89
C SER A 294 0.37 46.53 21.41
N ALA A 295 -0.65 46.27 20.62
CA ALA A 295 -1.04 46.81 19.35
C ALA A 295 -0.27 48.05 18.79
N VAL A 296 -0.14 48.10 17.45
CA VAL A 296 -0.54 49.21 16.55
C VAL A 296 -0.32 48.75 15.09
N LYS A 297 -1.32 48.63 14.36
CA LYS A 297 -1.87 49.11 13.08
C LYS A 297 -0.96 50.01 12.21
N SER A 298 -0.95 49.73 10.91
CA SER A 298 -1.31 50.61 9.77
C SER A 298 -0.92 49.89 8.47
N GLU A 299 -1.86 49.47 7.64
CA GLU A 299 -2.44 50.20 6.51
C GLU A 299 -1.43 50.94 5.62
N ASN A 300 -1.22 50.41 4.39
CA ASN A 300 -1.59 51.11 3.16
C ASN A 300 -1.27 50.31 1.88
N LYS A 301 -2.29 50.15 1.10
CA LYS A 301 -2.31 50.02 -0.38
C LYS A 301 -2.40 51.46 -0.94
N PRO A 302 -2.25 51.80 -2.25
CA PRO A 302 -2.30 50.96 -3.44
C PRO A 302 -1.41 51.49 -4.63
N SER A 303 -1.52 50.77 -5.76
CA SER A 303 -1.72 51.24 -7.15
C SER A 303 -0.54 51.38 -8.12
N SER A 304 -0.73 50.65 -9.19
CA SER A 304 -0.56 50.93 -10.62
C SER A 304 0.86 51.21 -11.19
N LYS A 305 1.30 50.34 -12.02
CA LYS A 305 1.23 50.47 -13.50
C LYS A 305 1.45 49.08 -14.13
#